data_3c4e99464af13131b83183309e8d5c47
#
_entry.id   3c4e99464af13131b83183309e8d5c47
#
_cell.length_a   1.000
_cell.length_b   1.000
_cell.length_c   1.000
_cell.angle_alpha   90.00
_cell.angle_beta   90.00
_cell.angle_gamma   90.00
#
_symmetry.space_group_name_H-M   'P 1'
#
loop_
_entity.id
_entity.type
_entity.pdbx_description
1 polymer ?
#
loop_
_entity_poly.entity_id
_entity_poly.type
_entity_poly.pdbx_seq_one_letter_code
_entity_poly.pdbx_strand_id
1 'polypeptide(L)'
;MNKQENLNRIKENFDRNIKRISSLLKIYDKIAIKVQGRKGITETDILRASIVMLHASLEEVMRGFAVIFWVEKDADFINKRVPFYDPNNTSKKSADKYNLGDLCSLDKNMTIQELLQKSVENYIYSKFTINDIKQLNSEIENIFGKNFINTLELLDPTKNIEIGNPRRGKKRRVCLYKELNDFFTRRHRIVHHADINNINGQGNHTAKSINKDLPKKWKECIEFIVIKLFDEANGLILQSPSNTQS
;
A
#
# COMPACT_ATOMS: atom_id res chain seq x y z
N MET A 1 -17.87 -12.99 -5.86
CA MET A 1 -17.43 -12.63 -4.48
C MET A 1 -17.96 -11.24 -4.14
N ASN A 2 -18.53 -11.02 -2.96
CA ASN A 2 -19.12 -9.74 -2.57
C ASN A 2 -18.00 -8.69 -2.34
N LYS A 3 -18.01 -7.62 -3.14
CA LYS A 3 -17.00 -6.54 -3.06
C LYS A 3 -16.95 -5.91 -1.67
N GLN A 4 -18.11 -5.69 -1.05
CA GLN A 4 -18.20 -5.10 0.27
C GLN A 4 -17.55 -5.98 1.34
N GLU A 5 -17.73 -7.28 1.26
CA GLU A 5 -17.09 -8.24 2.17
C GLU A 5 -15.56 -8.21 2.02
N ASN A 6 -15.06 -8.12 0.78
CA ASN A 6 -13.63 -7.96 0.54
C ASN A 6 -13.07 -6.65 1.08
N LEU A 7 -13.78 -5.54 0.88
CA LEU A 7 -13.37 -4.25 1.47
C LEU A 7 -13.30 -4.33 3.00
N ASN A 8 -14.29 -4.93 3.63
CA ASN A 8 -14.30 -5.11 5.08
C ASN A 8 -13.09 -5.91 5.55
N ARG A 9 -12.76 -7.01 4.85
CA ARG A 9 -11.58 -7.84 5.16
C ARG A 9 -10.27 -7.08 5.01
N ILE A 10 -10.12 -6.28 3.95
CA ILE A 10 -8.94 -5.42 3.74
C ILE A 10 -8.81 -4.44 4.90
N LYS A 11 -9.91 -3.80 5.29
CA LYS A 11 -9.95 -2.86 6.40
C LYS A 11 -9.57 -3.50 7.73
N GLU A 12 -10.11 -4.65 8.05
CA GLU A 12 -9.79 -5.40 9.27
C GLU A 12 -8.30 -5.77 9.34
N ASN A 13 -7.73 -6.22 8.22
CA ASN A 13 -6.31 -6.54 8.12
C ASN A 13 -5.45 -5.29 8.34
N PHE A 14 -5.80 -4.16 7.72
CA PHE A 14 -5.13 -2.89 7.93
C PHE A 14 -5.18 -2.48 9.41
N ASP A 15 -6.37 -2.46 10.01
CA ASP A 15 -6.57 -2.09 11.41
C ASP A 15 -5.76 -2.98 12.37
N ARG A 16 -5.67 -4.28 12.08
CA ARG A 16 -4.84 -5.24 12.82
C ARG A 16 -3.36 -4.89 12.71
N ASN A 17 -2.87 -4.58 11.51
CA ASN A 17 -1.47 -4.20 11.30
C ASN A 17 -1.13 -2.87 12.00
N ILE A 18 -2.02 -1.89 11.97
CA ILE A 18 -1.85 -0.62 12.70
C ILE A 18 -1.79 -0.83 14.22
N LYS A 19 -2.59 -1.77 14.77
CA LYS A 19 -2.50 -2.16 16.19
C LYS A 19 -1.15 -2.79 16.51
N ARG A 20 -0.62 -3.67 15.65
CA ARG A 20 0.71 -4.28 15.82
C ARG A 20 1.82 -3.22 15.81
N ILE A 21 1.79 -2.30 14.85
CA ILE A 21 2.74 -1.17 14.77
C ILE A 21 2.67 -0.31 16.03
N SER A 22 1.46 -0.01 16.50
CA SER A 22 1.26 0.74 17.76
C SER A 22 1.84 0.01 18.97
N SER A 23 1.81 -1.33 18.97
CA SER A 23 2.44 -2.14 20.01
C SER A 23 3.96 -2.10 19.95
N LEU A 24 4.56 -2.10 18.75
CA LEU A 24 6.01 -1.91 18.59
C LEU A 24 6.47 -0.54 19.14
N LEU A 25 5.73 0.52 18.85
CA LEU A 25 6.03 1.85 19.39
C LEU A 25 5.93 1.91 20.91
N LYS A 26 4.99 1.17 21.52
CA LYS A 26 4.89 1.05 22.98
C LYS A 26 6.04 0.21 23.58
N ILE A 27 6.49 -0.82 22.89
CA ILE A 27 7.67 -1.61 23.29
C ILE A 27 8.91 -0.72 23.27
N TYR A 28 9.11 0.06 22.20
CA TYR A 28 10.19 1.04 22.15
C TYR A 28 10.16 2.00 23.34
N ASP A 29 8.99 2.55 23.72
CA ASP A 29 8.86 3.44 24.87
C ASP A 29 9.33 2.78 26.16
N LYS A 30 8.96 1.53 26.40
CA LYS A 30 9.36 0.78 27.61
C LYS A 30 10.86 0.52 27.67
N ILE A 31 11.49 0.22 26.53
CA ILE A 31 12.94 -0.02 26.46
C ILE A 31 13.68 1.31 26.57
N ALA A 32 13.21 2.35 25.88
CA ALA A 32 13.85 3.67 25.85
C ALA A 32 13.92 4.39 27.20
N ILE A 33 12.97 4.11 28.12
CA ILE A 33 12.98 4.67 29.48
C ILE A 33 14.17 4.11 30.28
N LYS A 34 14.61 2.88 30.03
CA LYS A 34 15.68 2.21 30.78
C LYS A 34 17.08 2.67 30.38
N VAL A 35 17.24 3.37 29.26
CA VAL A 35 18.53 3.78 28.72
C VAL A 35 18.67 5.30 28.84
N GLN A 36 19.61 5.73 29.66
CA GLN A 36 20.02 7.15 29.73
C GLN A 36 21.01 7.47 28.60
N GLY A 37 20.81 8.60 27.91
CA GLY A 37 21.70 9.06 26.85
C GLY A 37 21.23 8.66 25.42
N ARG A 38 22.20 8.54 24.48
CA ARG A 38 21.95 8.21 23.10
C ARG A 38 21.48 6.76 22.99
N LYS A 39 20.29 6.54 22.39
CA LYS A 39 19.74 5.20 22.17
C LYS A 39 20.62 4.41 21.21
N GLY A 40 20.82 3.14 21.51
CA GLY A 40 21.57 2.22 20.67
C GLY A 40 20.85 1.87 19.36
N ILE A 41 21.53 1.13 18.49
CA ILE A 41 20.98 0.69 17.21
C ILE A 41 19.84 -0.28 17.46
N THR A 42 20.01 -1.24 18.38
CA THR A 42 19.02 -2.28 18.69
C THR A 42 17.68 -1.70 19.13
N GLU A 43 17.69 -0.67 19.99
CA GLU A 43 16.46 -0.02 20.42
C GLU A 43 15.78 0.71 19.26
N THR A 44 16.56 1.36 18.40
CA THR A 44 16.02 2.13 17.26
C THR A 44 15.59 1.25 16.09
N ASP A 45 16.02 -0.03 16.03
CA ASP A 45 15.57 -0.99 15.01
C ASP A 45 14.09 -1.31 15.14
N ILE A 46 13.50 -1.23 16.33
CA ILE A 46 12.05 -1.33 16.51
C ILE A 46 11.32 -0.22 15.74
N LEU A 47 11.87 0.99 15.72
CA LEU A 47 11.30 2.10 14.96
C LEU A 47 11.46 1.90 13.46
N ARG A 48 12.58 1.33 13.00
CA ARG A 48 12.82 0.97 11.60
C ARG A 48 11.86 -0.13 11.15
N ALA A 49 11.70 -1.18 11.97
CA ALA A 49 10.72 -2.23 11.73
C ALA A 49 9.29 -1.69 11.62
N SER A 50 8.93 -0.71 12.47
CA SER A 50 7.63 -0.04 12.40
C SER A 50 7.41 0.68 11.06
N ILE A 51 8.44 1.31 10.48
CA ILE A 51 8.37 1.96 9.17
C ILE A 51 8.16 0.94 8.05
N VAL A 52 8.90 -0.18 8.07
CA VAL A 52 8.75 -1.25 7.08
C VAL A 52 7.35 -1.88 7.15
N MET A 53 6.84 -2.13 8.36
CA MET A 53 5.48 -2.64 8.54
C MET A 53 4.39 -1.65 8.10
N LEU A 54 4.58 -0.35 8.30
CA LEU A 54 3.67 0.68 7.79
C LEU A 54 3.59 0.64 6.26
N HIS A 55 4.75 0.52 5.59
CA HIS A 55 4.81 0.40 4.14
C HIS A 55 4.08 -0.86 3.65
N ALA A 56 4.39 -2.03 4.23
CA ALA A 56 3.75 -3.28 3.88
C ALA A 56 2.22 -3.21 4.08
N SER A 57 1.76 -2.52 5.13
CA SER A 57 0.32 -2.34 5.39
C SER A 57 -0.36 -1.45 4.36
N LEU A 58 0.28 -0.38 3.90
CA LEU A 58 -0.24 0.48 2.83
C LEU A 58 -0.27 -0.29 1.50
N GLU A 59 0.80 -0.99 1.17
CA GLU A 59 0.92 -1.78 -0.06
C GLU A 59 -0.15 -2.89 -0.11
N GLU A 60 -0.41 -3.57 1.01
CA GLU A 60 -1.45 -4.60 1.12
C GLU A 60 -2.86 -4.04 0.87
N VAL A 61 -3.17 -2.86 1.41
CA VAL A 61 -4.45 -2.17 1.14
C VAL A 61 -4.58 -1.86 -0.34
N MET A 62 -3.54 -1.31 -0.97
CA MET A 62 -3.57 -0.96 -2.39
C MET A 62 -3.68 -2.20 -3.29
N ARG A 63 -3.01 -3.31 -2.94
CA ARG A 63 -3.18 -4.61 -3.61
C ARG A 63 -4.63 -5.09 -3.51
N GLY A 64 -5.21 -5.03 -2.32
CA GLY A 64 -6.59 -5.43 -2.12
C GLY A 64 -7.58 -4.62 -2.96
N PHE A 65 -7.41 -3.30 -3.04
CA PHE A 65 -8.21 -2.46 -3.92
C PHE A 65 -7.98 -2.81 -5.40
N ALA A 66 -6.73 -3.01 -5.82
CA ALA A 66 -6.43 -3.37 -7.20
C ALA A 66 -7.11 -4.71 -7.58
N VAL A 67 -7.10 -5.72 -6.72
CA VAL A 67 -7.81 -7.00 -6.94
C VAL A 67 -9.32 -6.80 -7.13
N ILE A 68 -9.93 -5.88 -6.36
CA ILE A 68 -11.38 -5.62 -6.44
C ILE A 68 -11.75 -4.84 -7.71
N PHE A 69 -10.98 -3.80 -8.06
CA PHE A 69 -11.40 -2.82 -9.06
C PHE A 69 -10.78 -3.03 -10.45
N TRP A 70 -9.63 -3.72 -10.57
CA TRP A 70 -9.01 -3.93 -11.88
C TRP A 70 -9.79 -4.90 -12.77
N VAL A 71 -10.49 -5.86 -12.20
CA VAL A 71 -11.34 -6.79 -12.96
C VAL A 71 -12.48 -6.11 -13.72
N GLU A 72 -12.78 -4.85 -13.38
CA GLU A 72 -13.82 -4.04 -14.03
C GLU A 72 -13.26 -3.01 -15.01
N LYS A 73 -11.95 -2.97 -15.18
CA LYS A 73 -11.31 -2.08 -16.15
C LYS A 73 -11.54 -2.54 -17.57
N ASP A 74 -11.43 -1.60 -18.50
CA ASP A 74 -11.56 -1.91 -19.92
C ASP A 74 -10.49 -2.90 -20.42
N ALA A 75 -10.73 -3.49 -21.58
CA ALA A 75 -9.83 -4.46 -22.20
C ALA A 75 -8.44 -3.90 -22.45
N ASP A 76 -8.34 -2.61 -22.81
CA ASP A 76 -7.08 -1.94 -23.08
C ASP A 76 -6.19 -1.86 -21.84
N PHE A 77 -6.78 -1.52 -20.68
CA PHE A 77 -6.08 -1.51 -19.41
C PHE A 77 -5.57 -2.90 -19.04
N ILE A 78 -6.45 -3.92 -19.13
CA ILE A 78 -6.12 -5.30 -18.80
C ILE A 78 -5.01 -5.83 -19.71
N ASN A 79 -5.15 -5.68 -21.01
CA ASN A 79 -4.17 -6.19 -21.99
C ASN A 79 -2.77 -5.59 -21.82
N LYS A 80 -2.69 -4.34 -21.42
CA LYS A 80 -1.40 -3.66 -21.18
C LYS A 80 -0.70 -4.06 -19.90
N ARG A 81 -1.45 -4.51 -18.88
CA ARG A 81 -0.92 -4.68 -17.52
C ARG A 81 -0.96 -6.09 -16.98
N VAL A 82 -1.99 -6.84 -17.30
CA VAL A 82 -2.26 -8.14 -16.68
C VAL A 82 -1.90 -9.26 -17.66
N PRO A 83 -0.81 -10.00 -17.44
CA PRO A 83 -0.50 -11.16 -18.23
C PRO A 83 -1.54 -12.25 -17.96
N PHE A 84 -1.82 -13.03 -18.99
CA PHE A 84 -2.72 -14.17 -18.88
C PHE A 84 -2.19 -15.18 -17.83
N TYR A 85 -3.06 -15.63 -16.97
CA TYR A 85 -2.74 -16.67 -16.00
C TYR A 85 -2.92 -18.05 -16.62
N ASP A 86 -1.81 -18.78 -16.74
CA ASP A 86 -1.81 -20.19 -17.14
C ASP A 86 -1.30 -21.03 -15.96
N PRO A 87 -2.15 -21.82 -15.31
CA PRO A 87 -1.78 -22.64 -14.18
C PRO A 87 -0.76 -23.74 -14.53
N ASN A 88 -0.69 -24.12 -15.82
CA ASN A 88 0.19 -25.20 -16.30
C ASN A 88 1.51 -24.67 -16.87
N ASN A 89 1.64 -23.36 -17.08
CA ASN A 89 2.79 -22.77 -17.74
C ASN A 89 3.46 -21.72 -16.85
N THR A 90 4.60 -22.06 -16.31
CA THR A 90 5.46 -21.13 -15.57
C THR A 90 6.21 -20.14 -16.47
N SER A 91 6.11 -20.28 -17.80
CA SER A 91 6.71 -19.35 -18.74
C SER A 91 5.94 -18.04 -18.80
N LYS A 92 6.64 -16.93 -18.61
CA LYS A 92 6.09 -15.55 -18.58
C LYS A 92 5.77 -15.06 -20.00
N LYS A 93 4.76 -15.65 -20.66
CA LYS A 93 4.24 -15.09 -21.90
C LYS A 93 3.37 -13.89 -21.60
N SER A 94 3.48 -12.82 -22.40
CA SER A 94 2.55 -11.68 -22.31
C SER A 94 1.16 -12.10 -22.84
N ALA A 95 0.10 -11.44 -22.37
CA ALA A 95 -1.30 -11.79 -22.70
C ALA A 95 -1.57 -11.87 -24.21
N ASP A 96 -0.87 -11.07 -25.01
CA ASP A 96 -0.94 -11.01 -26.48
C ASP A 96 -0.34 -12.24 -27.20
N LYS A 97 0.26 -13.17 -26.48
CA LYS A 97 0.88 -14.40 -27.04
C LYS A 97 0.06 -15.65 -26.81
N TYR A 98 -1.10 -15.55 -26.21
CA TYR A 98 -2.01 -16.67 -26.02
C TYR A 98 -3.01 -16.76 -27.20
N ASN A 99 -3.21 -17.96 -27.67
CA ASN A 99 -4.18 -18.26 -28.70
C ASN A 99 -5.35 -19.10 -28.13
N LEU A 100 -6.38 -19.35 -28.96
CA LEU A 100 -7.54 -20.13 -28.55
C LEU A 100 -7.18 -21.56 -28.08
N GLY A 101 -6.11 -22.15 -28.60
CA GLY A 101 -5.63 -23.46 -28.15
C GLY A 101 -5.12 -23.44 -26.70
N ASP A 102 -4.47 -22.35 -26.31
CA ASP A 102 -4.02 -22.18 -24.91
C ASP A 102 -5.21 -22.08 -23.96
N LEU A 103 -6.30 -21.40 -24.36
CA LEU A 103 -7.55 -21.35 -23.60
C LEU A 103 -8.21 -22.72 -23.46
N CYS A 104 -8.18 -23.57 -24.52
CA CYS A 104 -8.73 -24.91 -24.48
C CYS A 104 -7.98 -25.86 -23.54
N SER A 105 -6.73 -25.55 -23.18
CA SER A 105 -5.95 -26.34 -22.22
C SER A 105 -6.26 -26.02 -20.76
N LEU A 106 -7.01 -24.95 -20.50
CA LEU A 106 -7.46 -24.58 -19.15
C LEU A 106 -8.57 -25.52 -18.66
N ASP A 107 -8.84 -25.44 -17.36
CA ASP A 107 -9.97 -26.15 -16.78
C ASP A 107 -11.26 -25.76 -17.50
N LYS A 108 -11.92 -26.77 -18.16
CA LYS A 108 -13.14 -26.57 -18.94
C LYS A 108 -14.30 -26.00 -18.12
N ASN A 109 -14.24 -26.08 -16.81
CA ASN A 109 -15.26 -25.56 -15.91
C ASN A 109 -14.98 -24.11 -15.48
N MET A 110 -13.82 -23.54 -15.84
CA MET A 110 -13.46 -22.18 -15.48
C MET A 110 -14.13 -21.17 -16.40
N THR A 111 -14.86 -20.23 -15.85
CA THR A 111 -15.45 -19.12 -16.60
C THR A 111 -14.37 -18.09 -16.99
N ILE A 112 -14.62 -17.31 -18.04
CA ILE A 112 -13.73 -16.19 -18.45
C ILE A 112 -13.55 -15.19 -17.30
N GLN A 113 -14.59 -14.96 -16.52
CA GLN A 113 -14.54 -14.05 -15.38
C GLN A 113 -13.63 -14.59 -14.27
N GLU A 114 -13.68 -15.87 -13.96
CA GLU A 114 -12.78 -16.51 -13.00
C GLU A 114 -11.33 -16.49 -13.49
N LEU A 115 -11.10 -16.68 -14.78
CA LEU A 115 -9.79 -16.58 -15.38
C LEU A 115 -9.22 -15.16 -15.27
N LEU A 116 -10.01 -14.15 -15.59
CA LEU A 116 -9.64 -12.76 -15.43
C LEU A 116 -9.30 -12.44 -13.97
N GLN A 117 -10.17 -12.85 -13.04
CA GLN A 117 -9.93 -12.66 -11.60
C GLN A 117 -8.61 -13.28 -11.15
N LYS A 118 -8.35 -14.54 -11.52
CA LYS A 118 -7.08 -15.24 -11.19
C LYS A 118 -5.87 -14.57 -11.83
N SER A 119 -5.99 -14.09 -13.07
CA SER A 119 -4.91 -13.37 -13.76
C SER A 119 -4.55 -12.07 -13.06
N VAL A 120 -5.55 -11.28 -12.68
CA VAL A 120 -5.37 -10.04 -11.92
C VAL A 120 -4.74 -10.34 -10.55
N GLU A 121 -5.27 -11.29 -9.79
CA GLU A 121 -4.75 -11.69 -8.49
C GLU A 121 -3.28 -12.11 -8.59
N ASN A 122 -2.95 -13.02 -9.50
CA ASN A 122 -1.58 -13.50 -9.68
C ASN A 122 -0.61 -12.36 -10.05
N TYR A 123 -1.02 -11.46 -10.93
CA TYR A 123 -0.21 -10.30 -11.29
C TYR A 123 0.00 -9.37 -10.08
N ILE A 124 -1.08 -9.03 -9.38
CA ILE A 124 -1.03 -8.14 -8.21
C ILE A 124 -0.11 -8.71 -7.14
N TYR A 125 -0.28 -9.97 -6.75
CA TYR A 125 0.54 -10.56 -5.68
C TYR A 125 2.00 -10.80 -6.09
N SER A 126 2.30 -10.96 -7.39
CA SER A 126 3.65 -11.22 -7.86
C SER A 126 4.44 -9.98 -8.30
N LYS A 127 3.76 -8.93 -8.74
CA LYS A 127 4.41 -7.78 -9.41
C LYS A 127 4.04 -6.41 -8.87
N PHE A 128 2.88 -6.29 -8.23
CA PHE A 128 2.44 -5.01 -7.73
C PHE A 128 3.29 -4.56 -6.53
N THR A 129 3.94 -3.42 -6.68
CA THR A 129 4.73 -2.78 -5.63
C THR A 129 4.52 -1.27 -5.65
N ILE A 130 4.67 -0.62 -4.50
CA ILE A 130 4.63 0.83 -4.36
C ILE A 130 5.93 1.27 -3.69
N ASN A 131 6.86 1.81 -4.47
CA ASN A 131 8.18 2.19 -3.97
C ASN A 131 8.34 3.69 -3.71
N ASP A 132 7.47 4.51 -4.30
CA ASP A 132 7.51 5.96 -4.16
C ASP A 132 6.11 6.59 -4.26
N ILE A 133 6.05 7.90 -4.02
CA ILE A 133 4.79 8.67 -4.04
C ILE A 133 4.19 8.78 -5.46
N LYS A 134 4.99 8.74 -6.51
CA LYS A 134 4.50 8.81 -7.89
C LYS A 134 3.80 7.52 -8.27
N GLN A 135 4.38 6.37 -7.87
CA GLN A 135 3.73 5.07 -8.05
C GLN A 135 2.43 5.00 -7.24
N LEU A 136 2.42 5.47 -5.99
CA LEU A 136 1.20 5.53 -5.20
C LEU A 136 0.10 6.33 -5.92
N ASN A 137 0.40 7.52 -6.43
CA ASN A 137 -0.55 8.34 -7.17
C ASN A 137 -1.05 7.62 -8.43
N SER A 138 -0.13 7.06 -9.22
CA SER A 138 -0.49 6.32 -10.43
C SER A 138 -1.40 5.12 -10.11
N GLU A 139 -1.14 4.39 -9.04
CA GLU A 139 -1.97 3.25 -8.68
C GLU A 139 -3.32 3.67 -8.11
N ILE A 140 -3.41 4.78 -7.39
CA ILE A 140 -4.70 5.37 -7.00
C ILE A 140 -5.53 5.72 -8.26
N GLU A 141 -4.93 6.37 -9.27
CA GLU A 141 -5.60 6.66 -10.54
C GLU A 141 -6.03 5.38 -11.29
N ASN A 142 -5.18 4.37 -11.31
CA ASN A 142 -5.46 3.10 -11.97
C ASN A 142 -6.62 2.34 -11.31
N ILE A 143 -6.70 2.39 -9.98
CA ILE A 143 -7.73 1.71 -9.21
C ILE A 143 -9.06 2.47 -9.31
N PHE A 144 -9.06 3.74 -9.01
CA PHE A 144 -10.27 4.54 -8.82
C PHE A 144 -10.68 5.39 -10.04
N GLY A 145 -9.76 5.59 -11.01
CA GLY A 145 -9.97 6.41 -12.21
C GLY A 145 -9.54 7.87 -12.04
N LYS A 146 -9.43 8.60 -13.17
CA LYS A 146 -8.93 9.99 -13.22
C LYS A 146 -9.85 11.01 -12.55
N ASN A 147 -11.13 10.71 -12.40
CA ASN A 147 -12.10 11.61 -11.76
C ASN A 147 -11.99 11.63 -10.24
N PHE A 148 -11.00 10.97 -9.71
CA PHE A 148 -10.73 10.84 -8.29
C PHE A 148 -9.99 12.06 -7.70
N ILE A 149 -10.47 13.24 -8.07
CA ILE A 149 -9.85 14.54 -7.80
C ILE A 149 -9.63 14.78 -6.30
N ASN A 150 -10.59 14.35 -5.46
CA ASN A 150 -10.55 14.67 -4.03
C ASN A 150 -9.38 14.00 -3.27
N THR A 151 -8.98 12.79 -3.65
CA THR A 151 -7.83 12.13 -2.98
C THR A 151 -6.52 12.57 -3.59
N LEU A 152 -6.46 12.82 -4.92
CA LEU A 152 -5.28 13.38 -5.57
C LEU A 152 -4.97 14.80 -5.06
N GLU A 153 -6.00 15.59 -4.72
CA GLU A 153 -5.81 16.89 -4.08
C GLU A 153 -5.14 16.80 -2.70
N LEU A 154 -5.35 15.70 -1.96
CA LEU A 154 -4.67 15.46 -0.68
C LEU A 154 -3.18 15.21 -0.87
N LEU A 155 -2.78 14.72 -2.04
CA LEU A 155 -1.38 14.48 -2.41
C LEU A 155 -0.77 15.62 -3.23
N ASP A 156 -1.40 16.78 -3.25
CA ASP A 156 -0.84 18.02 -3.82
C ASP A 156 0.34 18.50 -2.97
N PRO A 157 1.54 18.68 -3.55
CA PRO A 157 2.72 19.11 -2.83
C PRO A 157 2.62 20.52 -2.24
N THR A 158 1.66 21.32 -2.69
CA THR A 158 1.44 22.69 -2.22
C THR A 158 0.41 22.78 -1.10
N LYS A 159 -0.40 21.73 -0.89
CA LYS A 159 -1.48 21.73 0.09
C LYS A 159 -1.05 21.14 1.44
N ASN A 160 -1.49 21.82 2.51
CA ASN A 160 -1.38 21.30 3.87
C ASN A 160 -2.76 20.86 4.35
N ILE A 161 -2.80 19.70 4.99
CA ILE A 161 -4.00 19.12 5.59
C ILE A 161 -3.83 18.98 7.10
N GLU A 162 -4.95 18.93 7.81
CA GLU A 162 -4.94 18.61 9.23
C GLU A 162 -5.08 17.10 9.42
N ILE A 163 -4.09 16.49 10.07
CA ILE A 163 -4.12 15.08 10.49
C ILE A 163 -4.11 14.98 12.01
N GLY A 164 -4.59 13.87 12.53
CA GLY A 164 -4.58 13.56 13.97
C GLY A 164 -5.94 13.14 14.50
N ASN A 165 -5.95 12.62 15.72
CA ASN A 165 -7.17 12.14 16.35
C ASN A 165 -7.88 13.29 17.07
N PRO A 166 -9.08 13.69 16.64
CA PRO A 166 -9.87 14.77 17.29
C PRO A 166 -10.12 14.52 18.79
N ARG A 167 -10.21 13.23 19.19
CA ARG A 167 -10.45 12.85 20.60
C ARG A 167 -9.24 13.05 21.52
N ARG A 168 -8.04 13.25 20.96
CA ARG A 168 -6.79 13.50 21.72
C ARG A 168 -6.30 14.94 21.64
N GLY A 169 -7.04 15.84 21.02
CA GLY A 169 -6.78 17.28 20.97
C GLY A 169 -5.52 17.73 20.23
N LYS A 170 -4.79 16.82 19.58
CA LYS A 170 -3.56 17.14 18.86
C LYS A 170 -3.77 16.99 17.36
N LYS A 171 -4.26 18.04 16.73
CA LYS A 171 -4.23 18.19 15.28
C LYS A 171 -2.85 18.68 14.85
N ARG A 172 -2.36 18.15 13.73
CA ARG A 172 -1.11 18.61 13.09
C ARG A 172 -1.43 19.05 11.67
N ARG A 173 -0.89 20.18 11.27
CA ARG A 173 -0.94 20.62 9.88
C ARG A 173 0.29 20.09 9.16
N VAL A 174 0.09 19.29 8.11
CA VAL A 174 1.17 18.65 7.35
C VAL A 174 0.89 18.69 5.86
N CYS A 175 1.95 18.78 5.05
CA CYS A 175 1.86 18.47 3.63
C CYS A 175 1.98 16.94 3.49
N LEU A 176 0.85 16.28 3.16
CA LEU A 176 0.78 14.81 3.10
C LEU A 176 1.73 14.25 2.03
N TYR A 177 1.82 14.90 0.87
CA TYR A 177 2.76 14.55 -0.20
C TYR A 177 4.20 14.48 0.31
N LYS A 178 4.66 15.53 1.00
CA LYS A 178 6.02 15.60 1.53
C LYS A 178 6.27 14.51 2.57
N GLU A 179 5.33 14.32 3.48
CA GLU A 179 5.46 13.29 4.53
C GLU A 179 5.53 11.87 3.97
N LEU A 180 4.71 11.56 2.97
CA LEU A 180 4.74 10.24 2.32
C LEU A 180 6.01 10.08 1.47
N ASN A 181 6.46 11.11 0.77
CA ASN A 181 7.72 11.06 0.02
C ASN A 181 8.92 10.78 0.94
N ASP A 182 8.99 11.47 2.08
CA ASP A 182 10.01 11.24 3.10
C ASP A 182 9.92 9.83 3.71
N PHE A 183 8.70 9.33 3.91
CA PHE A 183 8.42 7.97 4.38
C PHE A 183 8.95 6.92 3.40
N PHE A 184 8.60 7.00 2.10
CA PHE A 184 9.09 6.07 1.07
C PHE A 184 10.61 6.12 0.95
N THR A 185 11.19 7.32 0.93
CA THR A 185 12.65 7.50 0.88
C THR A 185 13.33 6.85 2.08
N ARG A 186 12.77 7.02 3.29
CA ARG A 186 13.35 6.41 4.49
C ARG A 186 13.21 4.90 4.49
N ARG A 187 12.03 4.38 4.11
CA ARG A 187 11.81 2.92 3.97
C ARG A 187 12.80 2.31 2.99
N HIS A 188 13.00 2.94 1.83
CA HIS A 188 13.97 2.47 0.84
C HIS A 188 15.37 2.34 1.45
N ARG A 189 15.83 3.36 2.18
CA ARG A 189 17.13 3.31 2.87
C ARG A 189 17.22 2.19 3.92
N ILE A 190 16.16 1.99 4.71
CA ILE A 190 16.14 0.94 5.72
C ILE A 190 16.30 -0.44 5.08
N VAL A 191 15.57 -0.70 4.00
CA VAL A 191 15.53 -2.03 3.37
C VAL A 191 16.79 -2.32 2.55
N HIS A 192 17.29 -1.34 1.79
CA HIS A 192 18.38 -1.56 0.83
C HIS A 192 19.76 -1.14 1.32
N HIS A 193 19.83 -0.28 2.30
CA HIS A 193 21.09 0.29 2.79
C HIS A 193 21.27 0.17 4.31
N ALA A 194 20.46 -0.68 4.99
CA ALA A 194 20.46 -0.80 6.44
C ALA A 194 20.45 0.57 7.17
N ASP A 195 19.85 1.60 6.54
CA ASP A 195 19.74 2.97 7.05
C ASP A 195 21.11 3.61 7.44
N ILE A 196 22.19 3.20 6.76
CA ILE A 196 23.54 3.66 7.04
C ILE A 196 23.73 5.10 6.52
N ASN A 197 24.40 5.92 7.29
CA ASN A 197 24.92 7.21 6.84
C ASN A 197 26.26 6.99 6.13
N ASN A 198 26.28 7.11 4.81
CA ASN A 198 27.51 7.23 4.06
C ASN A 198 28.08 8.64 4.22
N ILE A 199 28.71 8.92 5.35
CA ILE A 199 29.51 10.12 5.49
C ILE A 199 30.93 9.76 5.07
N ASN A 200 31.26 10.16 3.84
CA ASN A 200 32.63 10.30 3.33
C ASN A 200 33.59 9.11 3.58
N GLY A 201 33.41 7.99 2.88
CA GLY A 201 34.51 7.07 2.54
C GLY A 201 35.38 6.47 3.65
N GLN A 202 35.20 6.83 4.88
CA GLN A 202 35.95 6.35 6.04
C GLN A 202 35.07 5.52 6.95
N GLY A 203 35.06 4.23 6.75
CA GLY A 203 34.92 3.09 7.67
C GLY A 203 33.88 3.05 8.80
N ASN A 204 33.30 4.13 9.23
CA ASN A 204 32.33 4.18 10.34
C ASN A 204 30.89 4.24 9.80
N HIS A 205 30.32 3.09 9.50
CA HIS A 205 28.93 2.92 9.11
C HIS A 205 28.01 3.14 10.33
N THR A 206 27.61 4.38 10.58
CA THR A 206 26.63 4.68 11.63
C THR A 206 25.22 4.72 11.05
N ALA A 207 24.30 4.03 11.69
CA ALA A 207 22.88 4.11 11.31
C ALA A 207 22.36 5.55 11.48
N LYS A 208 21.58 6.04 10.51
CA LYS A 208 20.95 7.37 10.59
C LYS A 208 20.03 7.43 11.80
N SER A 209 20.14 8.50 12.58
CA SER A 209 19.31 8.70 13.76
C SER A 209 17.82 8.67 13.42
N ILE A 210 17.04 8.08 14.30
CA ILE A 210 15.57 8.00 14.20
C ILE A 210 15.00 8.23 15.61
N ASN A 211 13.95 9.06 15.68
CA ASN A 211 13.15 9.24 16.89
C ASN A 211 11.75 8.64 16.69
N LYS A 212 11.03 8.41 17.77
CA LYS A 212 9.71 7.78 17.72
C LYS A 212 8.62 8.66 17.12
N ASP A 213 8.81 9.99 17.09
CA ASP A 213 7.82 10.91 16.55
C ASP A 213 7.67 10.76 15.05
N LEU A 214 8.73 10.31 14.37
CA LEU A 214 8.74 10.11 12.94
C LEU A 214 7.80 8.96 12.51
N PRO A 215 7.98 7.70 12.94
CA PRO A 215 7.06 6.62 12.57
C PRO A 215 5.64 6.84 13.11
N LYS A 216 5.49 7.54 14.23
CA LYS A 216 4.18 7.91 14.75
C LYS A 216 3.45 8.89 13.83
N LYS A 217 4.14 9.93 13.35
CA LYS A 217 3.61 10.90 12.40
C LYS A 217 3.23 10.22 11.08
N TRP A 218 4.10 9.38 10.54
CA TRP A 218 3.82 8.66 9.30
C TRP A 218 2.67 7.65 9.44
N LYS A 219 2.54 7.02 10.60
CA LYS A 219 1.37 6.18 10.89
C LYS A 219 0.08 7.01 10.79
N GLU A 220 0.03 8.20 11.39
CA GLU A 220 -1.12 9.10 11.31
C GLU A 220 -1.40 9.54 9.85
N CYS A 221 -0.37 9.81 9.04
CA CYS A 221 -0.52 10.11 7.61
C CYS A 221 -1.10 8.94 6.81
N ILE A 222 -0.59 7.72 7.04
CA ILE A 222 -1.04 6.51 6.35
C ILE A 222 -2.46 6.14 6.76
N GLU A 223 -2.80 6.22 8.04
CA GLU A 223 -4.16 6.03 8.52
C GLU A 223 -5.12 7.01 7.84
N PHE A 224 -4.74 8.28 7.73
CA PHE A 224 -5.56 9.31 7.11
C PHE A 224 -5.83 9.02 5.63
N ILE A 225 -4.78 8.73 4.83
CA ILE A 225 -4.98 8.44 3.40
C ILE A 225 -5.77 7.16 3.18
N VAL A 226 -5.49 6.10 3.96
CA VAL A 226 -6.20 4.84 3.84
C VAL A 226 -7.68 4.99 4.16
N ILE A 227 -8.05 5.77 5.19
CA ILE A 227 -9.46 6.09 5.48
C ILE A 227 -10.11 6.75 4.26
N LYS A 228 -9.46 7.74 3.65
CA LYS A 228 -9.97 8.42 2.46
C LYS A 228 -10.16 7.47 1.28
N LEU A 229 -9.22 6.57 1.05
CA LEU A 229 -9.33 5.55 0.01
C LEU A 229 -10.51 4.60 0.26
N PHE A 230 -10.78 4.22 1.52
CA PHE A 230 -11.96 3.42 1.86
C PHE A 230 -13.27 4.20 1.67
N ASP A 231 -13.33 5.48 2.04
CA ASP A 231 -14.51 6.32 1.82
C ASP A 231 -14.90 6.31 0.33
N GLU A 232 -13.92 6.45 -0.54
CA GLU A 232 -14.13 6.45 -1.99
C GLU A 232 -14.50 5.06 -2.54
N ALA A 233 -13.79 4.01 -2.10
CA ALA A 233 -14.09 2.64 -2.51
C ALA A 233 -15.55 2.27 -2.18
N ASN A 234 -16.03 2.67 -1.00
CA ASN A 234 -17.43 2.51 -0.61
C ASN A 234 -18.38 3.33 -1.52
N GLY A 235 -18.01 4.56 -1.86
CA GLY A 235 -18.77 5.40 -2.79
C GLY A 235 -18.95 4.75 -4.16
N LEU A 236 -17.88 4.17 -4.72
CA LEU A 236 -17.93 3.47 -6.01
C LEU A 236 -18.81 2.21 -5.97
N ILE A 237 -18.76 1.44 -4.89
CA ILE A 237 -19.60 0.23 -4.75
C ILE A 237 -21.08 0.61 -4.68
N LEU A 238 -21.42 1.67 -3.97
CA LEU A 238 -22.81 2.14 -3.86
C LEU A 238 -23.37 2.69 -5.18
N GLN A 239 -22.52 3.21 -6.06
CA GLN A 239 -22.91 3.74 -7.37
C GLN A 239 -22.94 2.66 -8.47
N SER A 240 -22.36 1.49 -8.24
CA SER A 240 -22.46 0.37 -9.18
C SER A 240 -23.90 -0.08 -9.24
N PRO A 241 -24.57 -0.10 -10.42
CA PRO A 241 -25.94 -0.59 -10.52
C PRO A 241 -25.96 -2.02 -10.01
N SER A 242 -26.74 -2.27 -8.96
CA SER A 242 -27.05 -3.61 -8.52
C SER A 242 -27.58 -4.35 -9.76
N ASN A 243 -26.90 -5.40 -10.20
CA ASN A 243 -27.47 -6.35 -11.12
C ASN A 243 -28.75 -6.89 -10.48
N THR A 244 -29.84 -6.19 -10.67
CA THR A 244 -31.18 -6.73 -10.50
C THR A 244 -31.30 -7.83 -11.53
N GLN A 245 -31.03 -9.05 -11.07
CA GLN A 245 -31.40 -10.26 -11.77
C GLN A 245 -32.92 -10.19 -11.93
N SER A 246 -33.37 -9.96 -13.15
CA SER A 246 -34.71 -10.28 -13.63
C SER A 246 -34.66 -11.65 -14.29
#